data_afdecae109d1d47c08fb89f6b63e0d1b
#
_entry.id   afdecae109d1d47c08fb89f6b63e0d1b
#
_cell.length_a   1.000
_cell.length_b   1.000
_cell.length_c   1.000
_cell.angle_alpha   90.00
_cell.angle_beta   90.00
_cell.angle_gamma   90.00
#
_symmetry.space_group_name_H-M   'P 1'
#
loop_
_entity.id
_entity.type
_entity.pdbx_description
1 polymer ?
#
loop_
_entity_poly.entity_id
_entity_poly.type
_entity_poly.pdbx_seq_one_letter_code
_entity_poly.pdbx_strand_id
1 'polypeptide(L)'
;WLKENVYIALGGNRKGRLHTYGNIMATFIVSGIWHGANMTFVLWGAINGFAQCIERLFGFNKDNGERFIGALKMLITFTIVVTAFVIFRMPTITDGLNILKRIVTLEPGVSLPMNNTEILFTSFAVLVLIFAEFFQEYAPTFSLLRNKNMLIRSVTLMALIFMILTMGVLDSSQFIYVKF
;
A
#
# COMPACT_ATOMS: atom_id res chain seq x y z
N TRP A 1 2.29 15.26 2.21
CA TRP A 1 3.19 15.84 3.21
C TRP A 1 4.65 15.46 2.98
N LEU A 2 5.02 14.17 2.90
CA LEU A 2 6.40 13.70 2.66
C LEU A 2 7.01 14.25 1.36
N LYS A 3 6.22 14.30 0.28
CA LYS A 3 6.65 14.90 -0.99
C LYS A 3 7.04 16.37 -0.83
N GLU A 4 6.25 17.14 -0.13
CA GLU A 4 6.44 18.58 0.01
C GLU A 4 7.52 18.93 1.03
N ASN A 5 7.50 18.27 2.19
CA ASN A 5 8.34 18.62 3.33
C ASN A 5 9.69 17.86 3.37
N VAL A 6 9.83 16.75 2.66
CA VAL A 6 11.10 16.01 2.60
C VAL A 6 11.67 16.08 1.18
N TYR A 7 10.98 15.54 0.18
CA TYR A 7 11.52 15.43 -1.16
C TYR A 7 11.82 16.79 -1.82
N ILE A 8 10.84 17.72 -1.79
CA ILE A 8 11.01 19.06 -2.38
C ILE A 8 11.99 19.89 -1.54
N ALA A 9 11.96 19.81 -0.22
CA ALA A 9 12.88 20.49 0.68
C ALA A 9 14.35 20.10 0.42
N LEU A 10 14.62 18.83 0.10
CA LEU A 10 15.95 18.33 -0.30
C LEU A 10 16.37 18.75 -1.71
N GLY A 11 15.50 19.45 -2.44
CA GLY A 11 15.74 19.94 -3.80
C GLY A 11 15.00 19.17 -4.91
N GLY A 12 14.28 18.11 -4.56
CA GLY A 12 13.46 17.32 -5.51
C GLY A 12 14.30 16.76 -6.66
N ASN A 13 13.86 17.02 -7.89
CA ASN A 13 14.54 16.59 -9.13
C ASN A 13 15.38 17.70 -9.80
N ARG A 14 15.59 18.83 -9.12
CA ARG A 14 16.21 20.02 -9.71
C ARG A 14 17.73 19.95 -9.80
N LYS A 15 18.39 19.13 -8.97
CA LYS A 15 19.87 19.08 -8.81
C LYS A 15 20.52 17.88 -9.54
N GLY A 16 19.88 17.34 -10.57
CA GLY A 16 20.41 16.24 -11.36
C GLY A 16 19.97 14.85 -10.87
N ARG A 17 20.31 13.80 -11.66
CA ARG A 17 19.79 12.44 -11.45
C ARG A 17 20.22 11.81 -10.13
N LEU A 18 21.50 11.92 -9.75
CA LEU A 18 22.03 11.32 -8.51
C LEU A 18 21.37 11.92 -7.27
N HIS A 19 21.23 13.27 -7.23
CA HIS A 19 20.52 13.94 -6.17
C HIS A 19 19.06 13.54 -6.09
N THR A 20 18.42 13.34 -7.23
CA THR A 20 17.03 12.87 -7.29
C THR A 20 16.87 11.50 -6.65
N TYR A 21 17.77 10.55 -6.93
CA TYR A 21 17.74 9.21 -6.32
C TYR A 21 18.01 9.27 -4.81
N GLY A 22 18.99 10.08 -4.39
CA GLY A 22 19.21 10.33 -2.97
C GLY A 22 18.00 10.91 -2.25
N ASN A 23 17.32 11.89 -2.87
CA ASN A 23 16.11 12.50 -2.32
C ASN A 23 14.94 11.51 -2.24
N ILE A 24 14.78 10.63 -3.24
CA ILE A 24 13.79 9.56 -3.21
C ILE A 24 14.08 8.61 -2.04
N MET A 25 15.32 8.09 -1.95
CA MET A 25 15.72 7.20 -0.88
C MET A 25 15.51 7.82 0.50
N ALA A 26 15.97 9.06 0.71
CA ALA A 26 15.79 9.78 1.95
C ALA A 26 14.30 9.92 2.32
N THR A 27 13.45 10.25 1.35
CA THR A 27 12.01 10.40 1.57
C THR A 27 11.34 9.09 2.03
N PHE A 28 11.70 7.97 1.40
CA PHE A 28 11.15 6.67 1.76
C PHE A 28 11.70 6.15 3.10
N ILE A 29 12.97 6.39 3.40
CA ILE A 29 13.57 6.05 4.69
C ILE A 29 12.92 6.87 5.81
N VAL A 30 12.72 8.18 5.63
CA VAL A 30 11.99 9.03 6.58
C VAL A 30 10.56 8.53 6.76
N SER A 31 9.89 8.12 5.68
CA SER A 31 8.58 7.49 5.77
C SER A 31 8.59 6.23 6.63
N GLY A 32 9.60 5.38 6.48
CA GLY A 32 9.77 4.19 7.32
C GLY A 32 9.99 4.53 8.80
N ILE A 33 10.89 5.46 9.09
CA ILE A 33 11.18 5.91 10.47
C ILE A 33 9.95 6.55 11.12
N TRP A 34 9.11 7.22 10.36
CA TRP A 34 7.87 7.83 10.85
C TRP A 34 6.88 6.79 11.40
N HIS A 35 6.94 5.54 10.94
CA HIS A 35 6.14 4.43 11.44
C HIS A 35 6.66 3.85 12.76
N GLY A 36 7.87 4.21 13.19
CA GLY A 36 8.47 3.77 14.45
C GLY A 36 9.96 3.45 14.34
N ALA A 37 10.59 3.19 15.50
CA ALA A 37 12.04 2.97 15.61
C ALA A 37 12.49 1.53 15.22
N ASN A 38 11.63 0.71 14.63
CA ASN A 38 11.99 -0.64 14.24
C ASN A 38 12.71 -0.66 12.87
N MET A 39 13.77 -1.46 12.77
CA MET A 39 14.54 -1.62 11.53
C MET A 39 13.73 -2.25 10.39
N THR A 40 12.65 -2.95 10.68
CA THR A 40 11.74 -3.49 9.67
C THR A 40 11.03 -2.38 8.89
N PHE A 41 10.70 -1.26 9.53
CA PHE A 41 10.11 -0.09 8.91
C PHE A 41 11.12 0.66 8.02
N VAL A 42 12.36 0.78 8.50
CA VAL A 42 13.45 1.39 7.71
C VAL A 42 13.72 0.56 6.46
N LEU A 43 13.77 -0.76 6.60
CA LEU A 43 13.98 -1.68 5.47
C LEU A 43 12.82 -1.63 4.48
N TRP A 44 11.57 -1.56 4.96
CA TRP A 44 10.39 -1.35 4.11
C TRP A 44 10.53 -0.06 3.29
N GLY A 45 10.91 1.05 3.93
CA GLY A 45 11.16 2.31 3.25
C GLY A 45 12.28 2.18 2.22
N ALA A 46 13.39 1.54 2.57
CA ALA A 46 14.52 1.34 1.67
C ALA A 46 14.13 0.51 0.42
N ILE A 47 13.37 -0.59 0.59
CA ILE A 47 12.90 -1.43 -0.53
C ILE A 47 12.03 -0.61 -1.49
N ASN A 48 11.05 0.15 -0.97
CA ASN A 48 10.17 0.96 -1.80
C ASN A 48 10.92 2.11 -2.48
N GLY A 49 11.82 2.79 -1.77
CA GLY A 49 12.69 3.84 -2.34
C GLY A 49 13.60 3.31 -3.45
N PHE A 50 14.18 2.14 -3.26
CA PHE A 50 15.03 1.48 -4.25
C PHE A 50 14.24 1.07 -5.50
N ALA A 51 13.05 0.50 -5.32
CA ALA A 51 12.15 0.14 -6.42
C ALA A 51 11.79 1.38 -7.27
N GLN A 52 11.46 2.50 -6.63
CA GLN A 52 11.21 3.79 -7.30
C GLN A 52 12.43 4.32 -8.05
N CYS A 53 13.63 4.15 -7.51
CA CYS A 53 14.86 4.54 -8.19
C CYS A 53 15.09 3.68 -9.44
N ILE A 54 14.87 2.36 -9.36
CA ILE A 54 14.97 1.43 -10.50
C ILE A 54 13.95 1.77 -11.58
N GLU A 55 12.68 1.94 -11.21
CA GLU A 55 11.61 2.30 -12.12
C GLU A 55 11.97 3.57 -12.93
N ARG A 56 12.50 4.57 -12.23
CA ARG A 56 12.92 5.82 -12.85
C ARG A 56 14.18 5.69 -13.71
N LEU A 57 15.13 4.85 -13.30
CA LEU A 57 16.37 4.60 -14.04
C LEU A 57 16.09 3.97 -15.40
N PHE A 58 15.23 2.97 -15.43
CA PHE A 58 14.86 2.24 -16.65
C PHE A 58 13.72 2.89 -17.44
N GLY A 59 13.14 3.97 -16.93
CA GLY A 59 12.06 4.69 -17.59
C GLY A 59 10.75 3.91 -17.67
N PHE A 60 10.54 2.94 -16.78
CA PHE A 60 9.31 2.14 -16.71
C PHE A 60 8.07 2.97 -16.36
N ASN A 61 8.26 4.18 -15.86
CA ASN A 61 7.18 5.13 -15.58
C ASN A 61 6.55 5.76 -16.84
N LYS A 62 7.12 5.48 -18.03
CA LYS A 62 6.53 5.93 -19.28
C LYS A 62 5.44 4.95 -19.71
N ASP A 63 4.27 5.50 -20.01
CA ASP A 63 3.19 4.73 -20.59
C ASP A 63 3.54 4.42 -22.05
N ASN A 64 3.78 3.16 -22.34
CA ASN A 64 4.12 2.70 -23.70
C ASN A 64 2.86 2.33 -24.50
N GLY A 65 1.65 2.55 -23.95
CA GLY A 65 0.38 2.23 -24.61
C GLY A 65 0.07 0.72 -24.74
N GLU A 66 0.97 -0.16 -24.33
CA GLU A 66 0.79 -1.60 -24.42
C GLU A 66 0.17 -2.16 -23.13
N ARG A 67 -1.08 -2.61 -23.21
CA ARG A 67 -1.84 -3.14 -22.04
C ARG A 67 -1.13 -4.29 -21.36
N PHE A 68 -0.47 -5.18 -22.08
CA PHE A 68 0.25 -6.32 -21.53
C PHE A 68 1.45 -5.89 -20.68
N ILE A 69 2.24 -4.94 -21.16
CA ILE A 69 3.39 -4.38 -20.44
C ILE A 69 2.89 -3.64 -19.19
N GLY A 70 1.78 -2.91 -19.28
CA GLY A 70 1.13 -2.28 -18.13
C GLY A 70 0.74 -3.27 -17.04
N ALA A 71 0.11 -4.38 -17.42
CA ALA A 71 -0.27 -5.43 -16.47
C ALA A 71 0.96 -6.10 -15.82
N LEU A 72 2.03 -6.32 -16.55
CA LEU A 72 3.27 -6.88 -16.02
C LEU A 72 3.95 -5.92 -15.03
N LYS A 73 4.02 -4.63 -15.35
CA LYS A 73 4.53 -3.59 -14.44
C LYS A 73 3.71 -3.56 -13.16
N MET A 74 2.38 -3.59 -13.26
CA MET A 74 1.48 -3.64 -12.11
C MET A 74 1.73 -4.87 -11.23
N LEU A 75 1.88 -6.05 -11.83
CA LEU A 75 2.17 -7.29 -11.09
C LEU A 75 3.51 -7.23 -10.36
N ILE A 76 4.55 -6.72 -11.01
CA ILE A 76 5.89 -6.54 -10.40
C ILE A 76 5.80 -5.58 -9.21
N THR A 77 5.17 -4.42 -9.41
CA THR A 77 5.00 -3.42 -8.35
C THR A 77 4.21 -3.99 -7.18
N PHE A 78 3.11 -4.68 -7.46
CA PHE A 78 2.31 -5.36 -6.44
C PHE A 78 3.14 -6.37 -5.64
N THR A 79 3.92 -7.21 -6.33
CA THR A 79 4.78 -8.20 -5.67
C THR A 79 5.83 -7.55 -4.76
N ILE A 80 6.48 -6.47 -5.22
CA ILE A 80 7.46 -5.71 -4.42
C ILE A 80 6.78 -5.13 -3.17
N VAL A 81 5.63 -4.49 -3.33
CA VAL A 81 4.89 -3.87 -2.24
C VAL A 81 4.44 -4.91 -1.21
N VAL A 82 3.85 -6.03 -1.65
CA VAL A 82 3.43 -7.12 -0.76
C VAL A 82 4.62 -7.71 -0.01
N THR A 83 5.73 -7.98 -0.69
CA THR A 83 6.96 -8.49 -0.07
C THR A 83 7.49 -7.52 0.99
N ALA A 84 7.50 -6.23 0.68
CA ALA A 84 7.91 -5.19 1.63
C ALA A 84 6.97 -5.12 2.85
N PHE A 85 5.66 -5.30 2.66
CA PHE A 85 4.70 -5.33 3.77
C PHE A 85 4.81 -6.57 4.65
N VAL A 86 5.24 -7.72 4.12
CA VAL A 86 5.56 -8.90 4.96
C VAL A 86 6.65 -8.54 5.96
N ILE A 87 7.73 -7.88 5.52
CA ILE A 87 8.82 -7.45 6.40
C ILE A 87 8.33 -6.40 7.40
N PHE A 88 7.57 -5.40 6.93
CA PHE A 88 7.01 -4.32 7.75
C PHE A 88 6.20 -4.85 8.95
N ARG A 89 5.42 -5.91 8.73
CA ARG A 89 4.50 -6.48 9.76
C ARG A 89 5.23 -7.28 10.83
N MET A 90 6.46 -7.73 10.57
CA MET A 90 7.18 -8.62 11.48
C MET A 90 7.96 -7.85 12.54
N PRO A 91 8.11 -8.42 13.76
CA PRO A 91 8.88 -7.79 14.83
C PRO A 91 10.38 -7.70 14.49
N THR A 92 10.92 -8.66 13.73
CA THR A 92 12.33 -8.66 13.29
C THR A 92 12.46 -8.90 11.79
N ILE A 93 13.57 -8.44 11.21
CA ILE A 93 13.90 -8.68 9.80
C ILE A 93 14.02 -10.18 9.53
N THR A 94 14.61 -10.93 10.46
CA THR A 94 14.81 -12.39 10.34
C THR A 94 13.47 -13.12 10.23
N ASP A 95 12.48 -12.73 11.03
CA ASP A 95 11.13 -13.32 10.95
C ASP A 95 10.48 -13.03 9.60
N GLY A 96 10.61 -11.80 9.11
CA GLY A 96 10.13 -11.42 7.79
C GLY A 96 10.76 -12.26 6.68
N LEU A 97 12.08 -12.44 6.70
CA LEU A 97 12.79 -13.27 5.72
C LEU A 97 12.41 -14.74 5.81
N ASN A 98 12.21 -15.28 7.01
CA ASN A 98 11.76 -16.65 7.21
C ASN A 98 10.36 -16.89 6.61
N ILE A 99 9.44 -15.94 6.78
CA ILE A 99 8.11 -16.03 6.15
C ILE A 99 8.22 -15.98 4.64
N LEU A 100 9.01 -15.05 4.08
CA LEU A 100 9.23 -14.98 2.64
C LEU A 100 9.83 -16.26 2.08
N LYS A 101 10.81 -16.87 2.79
CA LYS A 101 11.38 -18.17 2.43
C LYS A 101 10.31 -19.23 2.38
N ARG A 102 9.46 -19.35 3.41
CA ARG A 102 8.37 -20.33 3.46
C ARG A 102 7.33 -20.14 2.34
N ILE A 103 7.03 -18.91 1.97
CA ILE A 103 6.15 -18.60 0.83
C ILE A 103 6.77 -19.12 -0.47
N VAL A 104 8.07 -18.88 -0.69
CA VAL A 104 8.78 -19.31 -1.91
C VAL A 104 8.95 -20.84 -1.96
N THR A 105 9.23 -21.48 -0.81
CA THR A 105 9.39 -22.93 -0.71
C THR A 105 8.06 -23.68 -0.65
N LEU A 106 6.93 -22.98 -0.65
CA LEU A 106 5.59 -23.56 -0.53
C LEU A 106 5.45 -24.49 0.68
N GLU A 107 6.16 -24.19 1.78
CA GLU A 107 6.03 -24.96 3.00
C GLU A 107 4.58 -24.87 3.54
N PRO A 108 3.99 -25.99 3.98
CA PRO A 108 2.65 -25.98 4.52
C PRO A 108 2.58 -25.00 5.70
N GLY A 109 1.73 -24.00 5.56
CA GLY A 109 1.50 -22.98 6.58
C GLY A 109 0.68 -23.52 7.75
N VAL A 110 0.73 -22.82 8.86
CA VAL A 110 -0.27 -22.95 9.92
C VAL A 110 -1.60 -22.43 9.37
N SER A 111 -2.70 -23.07 9.69
CA SER A 111 -4.04 -22.59 9.35
C SER A 111 -4.18 -21.13 9.79
N LEU A 112 -4.76 -20.31 8.94
CA LEU A 112 -5.01 -18.90 9.29
C LEU A 112 -5.82 -18.86 10.60
N PRO A 113 -5.39 -18.10 11.61
CA PRO A 113 -6.13 -17.95 12.87
C PRO A 113 -7.34 -17.04 12.70
N MET A 114 -8.03 -17.18 11.59
CA MET A 114 -9.23 -16.39 11.23
C MET A 114 -10.43 -17.31 11.16
N ASN A 115 -11.53 -16.87 11.77
CA ASN A 115 -12.81 -17.52 11.61
C ASN A 115 -13.34 -17.36 10.19
N ASN A 116 -14.14 -18.31 9.72
CA ASN A 116 -14.76 -18.23 8.39
C ASN A 116 -15.52 -16.91 8.18
N THR A 117 -16.12 -16.36 9.22
CA THR A 117 -16.83 -15.07 9.21
C THR A 117 -15.86 -13.91 8.93
N GLU A 118 -14.70 -13.88 9.55
CA GLU A 118 -13.68 -12.85 9.34
C GLU A 118 -13.11 -12.90 7.91
N ILE A 119 -12.87 -14.10 7.41
CA ILE A 119 -12.43 -14.30 6.02
C ILE A 119 -13.49 -13.77 5.05
N LEU A 120 -14.77 -14.07 5.30
CA LEU A 120 -15.86 -13.65 4.46
C LEU A 120 -16.02 -12.11 4.46
N PHE A 121 -15.98 -11.48 5.63
CA PHE A 121 -16.06 -10.01 5.74
C PHE A 121 -14.87 -9.32 5.10
N THR A 122 -13.64 -9.83 5.31
CA THR A 122 -12.43 -9.27 4.70
C THR A 122 -12.48 -9.41 3.18
N SER A 123 -12.88 -10.58 2.67
CA SER A 123 -13.03 -10.81 1.22
C SER A 123 -14.07 -9.89 0.61
N PHE A 124 -15.22 -9.70 1.28
CA PHE A 124 -16.26 -8.79 0.85
C PHE A 124 -15.76 -7.34 0.81
N ALA A 125 -15.06 -6.87 1.85
CA ALA A 125 -14.49 -5.52 1.89
C ALA A 125 -13.48 -5.29 0.75
N VAL A 126 -12.61 -6.26 0.47
CA VAL A 126 -11.65 -6.20 -0.64
C VAL A 126 -12.38 -6.14 -1.99
N LEU A 127 -13.42 -6.94 -2.19
CA LEU A 127 -14.22 -6.90 -3.42
C LEU A 127 -14.89 -5.53 -3.60
N VAL A 128 -15.46 -4.96 -2.54
CA VAL A 128 -16.07 -3.61 -2.60
C VAL A 128 -15.06 -2.56 -3.00
N LEU A 129 -13.83 -2.63 -2.46
CA LEU A 129 -12.74 -1.70 -2.83
C LEU A 129 -12.34 -1.86 -4.30
N ILE A 130 -12.13 -3.10 -4.77
CA ILE A 130 -11.79 -3.37 -6.18
C ILE A 130 -12.90 -2.83 -7.11
N PHE A 131 -14.17 -3.06 -6.77
CA PHE A 131 -15.28 -2.53 -7.51
C PHE A 131 -15.30 -1.01 -7.53
N ALA A 132 -15.11 -0.37 -6.38
CA ALA A 132 -15.10 1.08 -6.27
C ALA A 132 -13.97 1.71 -7.12
N GLU A 133 -12.76 1.16 -7.07
CA GLU A 133 -11.62 1.62 -7.88
C GLU A 133 -11.88 1.40 -9.38
N PHE A 134 -12.41 0.22 -9.75
CA PHE A 134 -12.75 -0.06 -11.14
C PHE A 134 -13.76 0.96 -11.70
N PHE A 135 -14.81 1.27 -10.95
CA PHE A 135 -15.78 2.27 -11.38
C PHE A 135 -15.22 3.69 -11.42
N GLN A 136 -14.30 4.04 -10.50
CA GLN A 136 -13.64 5.34 -10.55
C GLN A 136 -12.76 5.52 -11.79
N GLU A 137 -12.07 4.44 -12.19
CA GLU A 137 -11.16 4.46 -13.34
C GLU A 137 -11.92 4.44 -14.68
N TYR A 138 -12.89 3.54 -14.82
CA TYR A 138 -13.55 3.28 -16.10
C TYR A 138 -14.90 4.00 -16.28
N ALA A 139 -15.50 4.49 -15.19
CA ALA A 139 -16.76 5.22 -15.23
C ALA A 139 -16.73 6.47 -14.32
N PRO A 140 -15.83 7.45 -14.58
CA PRO A 140 -15.63 8.61 -13.71
C PRO A 140 -16.87 9.50 -13.54
N THR A 141 -17.83 9.39 -14.45
CA THR A 141 -19.15 10.04 -14.34
C THR A 141 -20.03 9.41 -13.26
N PHE A 142 -19.75 8.18 -12.85
CA PHE A 142 -20.54 7.43 -11.86
C PHE A 142 -19.91 7.52 -10.45
N SER A 143 -19.60 8.74 -10.00
CA SER A 143 -19.11 8.91 -8.64
C SER A 143 -20.29 9.06 -7.66
N LEU A 144 -20.58 8.01 -6.91
CA LEU A 144 -21.65 7.97 -5.91
C LEU A 144 -21.52 9.11 -4.88
N LEU A 145 -20.31 9.38 -4.41
CA LEU A 145 -20.02 10.43 -3.42
C LEU A 145 -20.05 11.86 -3.98
N ARG A 146 -19.86 12.01 -5.29
CA ARG A 146 -19.90 13.33 -5.99
C ARG A 146 -21.19 13.52 -6.76
N ASN A 147 -22.17 12.64 -6.59
CA ASN A 147 -23.45 12.75 -7.27
C ASN A 147 -24.17 14.05 -6.88
N LYS A 148 -24.77 14.71 -7.86
CA LYS A 148 -25.55 15.93 -7.64
C LYS A 148 -26.83 15.65 -6.85
N ASN A 149 -27.35 14.42 -6.95
CA ASN A 149 -28.54 14.02 -6.18
C ASN A 149 -28.14 13.80 -4.71
N MET A 150 -28.69 14.65 -3.85
CA MET A 150 -28.41 14.64 -2.41
C MET A 150 -28.82 13.29 -1.76
N LEU A 151 -29.89 12.67 -2.23
CA LEU A 151 -30.39 11.38 -1.72
C LEU A 151 -29.38 10.26 -1.96
N ILE A 152 -28.86 10.14 -3.19
CA ILE A 152 -27.86 9.13 -3.55
C ILE A 152 -26.60 9.31 -2.71
N ARG A 153 -26.11 10.55 -2.57
CA ARG A 153 -24.94 10.86 -1.76
C ARG A 153 -25.13 10.52 -0.29
N SER A 154 -26.29 10.87 0.28
CA SER A 154 -26.60 10.57 1.69
C SER A 154 -26.71 9.07 1.95
N VAL A 155 -27.39 8.32 1.09
CA VAL A 155 -27.52 6.86 1.20
C VAL A 155 -26.12 6.20 1.10
N THR A 156 -25.29 6.65 0.16
CA THR A 156 -23.92 6.11 0.03
C THR A 156 -23.07 6.39 1.28
N LEU A 157 -23.14 7.61 1.83
CA LEU A 157 -22.42 7.95 3.07
C LEU A 157 -22.93 7.13 4.26
N MET A 158 -24.24 6.97 4.40
CA MET A 158 -24.83 6.14 5.46
C MET A 158 -24.40 4.67 5.34
N ALA A 159 -24.41 4.12 4.12
CA ALA A 159 -23.95 2.76 3.86
C ALA A 159 -22.45 2.57 4.20
N LEU A 160 -21.58 3.53 3.85
CA LEU A 160 -20.18 3.50 4.21
C LEU A 160 -19.96 3.59 5.73
N ILE A 161 -20.67 4.48 6.42
CA ILE A 161 -20.62 4.59 7.90
C ILE A 161 -21.07 3.29 8.52
N PHE A 162 -22.19 2.73 8.08
CA PHE A 162 -22.71 1.46 8.56
C PHE A 162 -21.70 0.32 8.35
N MET A 163 -21.07 0.25 7.17
CA MET A 163 -20.01 -0.71 6.87
C MET A 163 -18.81 -0.57 7.81
N ILE A 164 -18.35 0.66 8.07
CA ILE A 164 -17.25 0.92 9.01
C ILE A 164 -17.63 0.48 10.43
N LEU A 165 -18.84 0.78 10.89
CA LEU A 165 -19.29 0.43 12.24
C LEU A 165 -19.48 -1.08 12.43
N THR A 166 -19.90 -1.80 11.38
CA THR A 166 -20.17 -3.24 11.48
C THR A 166 -18.95 -4.11 11.20
N MET A 167 -18.04 -3.65 10.32
CA MET A 167 -16.85 -4.40 9.90
C MET A 167 -15.55 -3.85 10.49
N GLY A 168 -15.59 -2.61 10.99
CA GLY A 168 -14.41 -1.97 11.60
C GLY A 168 -14.06 -2.62 12.94
N VAL A 169 -12.76 -2.84 13.15
CA VAL A 169 -12.25 -3.25 14.46
C VAL A 169 -12.22 -2.01 15.35
N LEU A 170 -13.15 -1.94 16.29
CA LEU A 170 -13.27 -0.80 17.24
C LEU A 170 -12.41 -0.99 18.49
N ASP A 171 -11.70 -2.11 18.59
CA ASP A 171 -10.84 -2.40 19.74
C ASP A 171 -9.45 -1.77 19.56
N SER A 172 -9.12 -0.85 20.48
CA SER A 172 -7.82 -0.17 20.50
C SER A 172 -6.63 -1.12 20.75
N SER A 173 -6.86 -2.32 21.30
CA SER A 173 -5.82 -3.31 21.56
C SER A 173 -5.16 -3.85 20.26
N GLN A 174 -5.83 -3.73 19.14
CA GLN A 174 -5.35 -4.17 17.82
C GLN A 174 -4.69 -3.05 17.00
N PHE A 175 -4.63 -1.84 17.54
CA PHE A 175 -3.96 -0.73 16.84
C PHE A 175 -2.44 -0.99 16.84
N ILE A 176 -1.86 -1.15 15.66
CA ILE A 176 -0.44 -1.50 15.46
C ILE A 176 0.50 -0.48 16.13
N TYR A 177 0.05 0.77 16.29
CA TYR A 177 0.85 1.88 16.80
C TYR A 177 0.72 2.12 18.32
N VAL A 178 -0.08 1.34 19.05
CA VAL A 178 -0.30 1.55 20.50
C VAL A 178 0.61 0.68 21.38
N LYS A 179 1.47 -0.14 20.80
CA LYS A 179 2.47 -0.93 21.55
C LYS A 179 3.84 -0.27 21.48
N PHE A 180 3.98 0.86 22.16
CA PHE A 180 5.26 1.45 22.53
C PHE A 180 5.42 1.34 24.03
#